data_9af301ace79d4881e92aaaf32c7978b1
#
_entry.id   9af301ace79d4881e92aaaf32c7978b1
#
_cell.length_a   1.000
_cell.length_b   1.000
_cell.length_c   1.000
_cell.angle_alpha   90.00
_cell.angle_beta   90.00
_cell.angle_gamma   90.00
#
_symmetry.space_group_name_H-M   'P 1'
#
loop_
_entity.id
_entity.type
_entity.pdbx_description
1 polymer ?
#
loop_
_entity_poly.entity_id
_entity_poly.type
_entity_poly.pdbx_seq_one_letter_code
_entity_poly.pdbx_strand_id
1 'polypeptide(L)'
;MKRIRIRFTFLLFNAVLFIFRDAGLIFEFYAVCLLHELGHLAALKLTGGELRMVELSGIGIRITASPAADIKRGAAVLLSGPAVNLLMYALLSFSGNSGRLAELSLAAGLFNLLPFSSLDGGALLDMLAEGSPHERLIQSVLKAVRIGIILILACFAVRCACISLCV
;
A
#
# COMPACT_ATOMS: atom_id res chain seq x y z
N MET A 1 19.40 16.19 -5.39
CA MET A 1 18.96 16.55 -4.01
C MET A 1 17.74 15.70 -3.66
N LYS A 2 17.83 14.91 -2.61
CA LYS A 2 16.69 14.14 -2.07
C LYS A 2 15.68 15.15 -1.50
N ARG A 3 14.46 15.17 -2.01
CA ARG A 3 13.40 16.06 -1.49
C ARG A 3 12.42 15.23 -0.65
N ILE A 4 12.20 15.67 0.59
CA ILE A 4 11.14 15.14 1.45
C ILE A 4 9.99 16.14 1.38
N ARG A 5 8.78 15.66 1.06
CA ARG A 5 7.54 16.44 1.08
C ARG A 5 6.58 15.88 2.12
N ILE A 6 6.10 16.75 2.99
CA ILE A 6 5.03 16.42 3.95
C ILE A 6 3.78 17.14 3.47
N ARG A 7 2.71 16.37 3.15
CA ARG A 7 1.42 16.94 2.78
C ARG A 7 0.60 17.28 4.02
N PHE A 8 -0.21 18.32 3.95
CA PHE A 8 -1.15 18.66 5.02
C PHE A 8 -2.07 17.50 5.40
N THR A 9 -2.48 16.68 4.42
CA THR A 9 -3.29 15.46 4.64
C THR A 9 -2.61 14.45 5.58
N PHE A 10 -1.28 14.39 5.62
CA PHE A 10 -0.54 13.54 6.57
C PHE A 10 -0.74 14.04 8.00
N LEU A 11 -0.62 15.35 8.23
CA LEU A 11 -0.81 15.95 9.56
C LEU A 11 -2.25 15.79 10.03
N LEU A 12 -3.23 16.04 9.14
CA LEU A 12 -4.65 15.88 9.45
C LEU A 12 -5.00 14.42 9.80
N PHE A 13 -4.53 13.45 9.01
CA PHE A 13 -4.77 12.03 9.27
C PHE A 13 -4.18 11.60 10.63
N ASN A 14 -2.95 12.05 10.93
CA ASN A 14 -2.34 11.78 12.23
C ASN A 14 -3.10 12.40 13.38
N ALA A 15 -3.55 13.64 13.26
CA ALA A 15 -4.36 14.30 14.29
C ALA A 15 -5.64 13.51 14.58
N VAL A 16 -6.33 13.03 13.54
CA VAL A 16 -7.52 12.19 13.68
C VAL A 16 -7.18 10.84 14.35
N LEU A 17 -6.09 10.18 13.94
CA LEU A 17 -5.66 8.93 14.57
C LEU A 17 -5.37 9.09 16.06
N PHE A 18 -4.66 10.15 16.44
CA PHE A 18 -4.34 10.43 17.85
C PHE A 18 -5.56 10.72 18.73
N ILE A 19 -6.64 11.26 18.13
CA ILE A 19 -7.90 11.51 18.86
C ILE A 19 -8.68 10.22 19.12
N PHE A 20 -8.69 9.28 18.16
CA PHE A 20 -9.62 8.15 18.19
C PHE A 20 -9.00 6.79 18.51
N ARG A 21 -7.67 6.69 18.65
CA ARG A 21 -6.99 5.41 18.80
C ARG A 21 -5.96 5.39 19.91
N ASP A 22 -5.71 4.18 20.43
CA ASP A 22 -4.69 3.95 21.43
C ASP A 22 -3.27 4.14 20.81
N ALA A 23 -2.32 4.64 21.60
CA ALA A 23 -0.97 4.92 21.17
C ALA A 23 -0.22 3.65 20.69
N GLY A 24 -0.52 2.49 21.26
CA GLY A 24 0.06 1.21 20.86
C GLY A 24 -0.31 0.82 19.44
N LEU A 25 -1.59 0.94 19.08
CA LEU A 25 -2.08 0.68 17.72
C LEU A 25 -1.43 1.61 16.69
N ILE A 26 -1.29 2.89 17.04
CA ILE A 26 -0.65 3.88 16.16
C ILE A 26 0.81 3.50 15.91
N PHE A 27 1.54 3.14 16.96
CA PHE A 27 2.93 2.71 16.84
C PHE A 27 3.08 1.47 15.95
N GLU A 28 2.26 0.43 16.19
CA GLU A 28 2.26 -0.80 15.39
C GLU A 28 1.93 -0.51 13.92
N PHE A 29 0.95 0.34 13.65
CA PHE A 29 0.59 0.76 12.28
C PHE A 29 1.77 1.44 11.57
N TYR A 30 2.44 2.41 12.22
CA TYR A 30 3.59 3.06 11.61
C TYR A 30 4.80 2.15 11.47
N ALA A 31 5.00 1.20 12.38
CA ALA A 31 6.05 0.20 12.25
C ALA A 31 5.83 -0.67 10.99
N VAL A 32 4.59 -1.12 10.74
CA VAL A 32 4.21 -1.89 9.54
C VAL A 32 4.41 -1.05 8.28
N CYS A 33 3.97 0.21 8.27
CA CYS A 33 4.18 1.12 7.14
C CYS A 33 5.68 1.38 6.87
N LEU A 34 6.47 1.58 7.92
CA LEU A 34 7.91 1.80 7.78
C LEU A 34 8.61 0.58 7.20
N LEU A 35 8.30 -0.62 7.68
CA LEU A 35 8.85 -1.87 7.16
C LEU A 35 8.50 -2.07 5.69
N HIS A 36 7.26 -1.77 5.31
CA HIS A 36 6.82 -1.78 3.92
C HIS A 36 7.70 -0.88 3.03
N GLU A 37 7.88 0.37 3.43
CA GLU A 37 8.71 1.33 2.68
C GLU A 37 10.19 0.94 2.65
N LEU A 38 10.69 0.34 3.73
CA LEU A 38 12.05 -0.20 3.75
C LEU A 38 12.22 -1.34 2.76
N GLY A 39 11.18 -2.15 2.53
CA GLY A 39 11.15 -3.16 1.47
C GLY A 39 11.39 -2.55 0.09
N HIS A 40 10.64 -1.50 -0.27
CA HIS A 40 10.83 -0.77 -1.52
C HIS A 40 12.23 -0.16 -1.65
N LEU A 41 12.72 0.47 -0.58
CA LEU A 41 14.05 1.07 -0.58
C LEU A 41 15.17 0.04 -0.74
N ALA A 42 15.04 -1.12 -0.09
CA ALA A 42 16.01 -2.20 -0.23
C ALA A 42 16.05 -2.73 -1.66
N ALA A 43 14.88 -3.03 -2.26
CA ALA A 43 14.78 -3.49 -3.63
C ALA A 43 15.28 -2.44 -4.63
N LEU A 44 14.94 -1.15 -4.42
CA LEU A 44 15.42 -0.06 -5.26
C LEU A 44 16.94 0.02 -5.25
N LYS A 45 17.56 -0.09 -4.07
CA LYS A 45 19.03 -0.06 -3.92
C LYS A 45 19.68 -1.28 -4.57
N LEU A 46 19.10 -2.48 -4.40
CA LEU A 46 19.59 -3.73 -5.02
C LEU A 46 19.49 -3.72 -6.53
N THR A 47 18.45 -3.06 -7.08
CA THR A 47 18.26 -2.94 -8.53
C THR A 47 19.01 -1.77 -9.17
N GLY A 48 19.80 -1.02 -8.40
CA GLY A 48 20.59 0.12 -8.88
C GLY A 48 19.75 1.36 -9.19
N GLY A 49 18.52 1.44 -8.68
CA GLY A 49 17.66 2.61 -8.85
C GLY A 49 18.04 3.76 -7.92
N GLU A 50 17.69 4.97 -8.33
CA GLU A 50 17.95 6.20 -7.56
C GLU A 50 16.68 6.74 -6.93
N LEU A 51 16.75 7.04 -5.64
CA LEU A 51 15.70 7.71 -4.90
C LEU A 51 15.63 9.19 -5.30
N ARG A 52 14.49 9.62 -5.86
CA ARG A 52 14.26 11.02 -6.25
C ARG A 52 13.52 11.82 -5.18
N MET A 53 12.45 11.28 -4.63
CA MET A 53 11.61 11.98 -3.68
C MET A 53 10.90 11.00 -2.73
N VAL A 54 10.76 11.41 -1.47
CA VAL A 54 9.90 10.76 -0.47
C VAL A 54 8.77 11.73 -0.14
N GLU A 55 7.53 11.31 -0.30
CA GLU A 55 6.33 12.09 -0.02
C GLU A 55 5.50 11.42 1.07
N LEU A 56 5.28 12.16 2.16
CA LEU A 56 4.40 11.76 3.26
C LEU A 56 3.00 12.35 3.01
N SER A 57 2.00 11.49 2.87
CA SER A 57 0.59 11.87 2.66
C SER A 57 -0.33 11.17 3.65
N GLY A 58 -1.59 11.57 3.74
CA GLY A 58 -2.58 10.93 4.62
C GLY A 58 -2.86 9.46 4.27
N ILE A 59 -2.46 9.01 3.08
CA ILE A 59 -2.65 7.63 2.61
C ILE A 59 -1.37 6.79 2.85
N GLY A 60 -0.30 7.40 3.36
CA GLY A 60 0.98 6.73 3.62
C GLY A 60 2.19 7.48 3.08
N ILE A 61 3.29 6.76 2.96
CA ILE A 61 4.56 7.24 2.43
C ILE A 61 4.64 6.82 0.96
N ARG A 62 5.03 7.73 0.08
CA ARG A 62 5.24 7.42 -1.34
C ARG A 62 6.69 7.69 -1.70
N ILE A 63 7.34 6.67 -2.23
CA ILE A 63 8.70 6.76 -2.75
C ILE A 63 8.63 6.95 -4.27
N THR A 64 9.22 8.05 -4.74
CA THR A 64 9.40 8.28 -6.18
C THR A 64 10.85 7.98 -6.53
N ALA A 65 11.07 6.97 -7.35
CA ALA A 65 12.36 6.60 -7.89
C ALA A 65 12.51 7.07 -9.35
N SER A 66 13.73 7.03 -9.88
CA SER A 66 13.93 7.12 -11.33
C SER A 66 13.22 5.94 -12.01
N PRO A 67 12.69 6.12 -13.25
CA PRO A 67 12.10 5.00 -13.98
C PRO A 67 13.07 3.82 -13.96
N ALA A 68 12.56 2.64 -13.64
CA ALA A 68 13.35 1.43 -13.70
C ALA A 68 13.78 1.22 -15.16
N ALA A 69 15.05 0.91 -15.38
CA ALA A 69 15.57 0.65 -16.71
C ALA A 69 14.93 -0.60 -17.37
N ASP A 70 14.23 -1.40 -16.58
CA ASP A 70 13.57 -2.64 -17.01
C ASP A 70 12.31 -2.88 -16.19
N ILE A 71 11.24 -3.38 -16.84
CA ILE A 71 9.95 -3.76 -16.22
C ILE A 71 10.15 -4.73 -15.06
N LYS A 72 11.07 -5.71 -15.19
CA LYS A 72 11.35 -6.68 -14.13
C LYS A 72 11.87 -6.02 -12.84
N ARG A 73 12.76 -5.05 -12.99
CA ARG A 73 13.28 -4.28 -11.85
C ARG A 73 12.20 -3.42 -11.20
N GLY A 74 11.36 -2.76 -12.02
CA GLY A 74 10.21 -2.02 -11.54
C GLY A 74 9.22 -2.90 -10.77
N ALA A 75 8.89 -4.08 -11.31
CA ALA A 75 8.03 -5.06 -10.65
C ALA A 75 8.61 -5.53 -9.32
N ALA A 76 9.91 -5.85 -9.27
CA ALA A 76 10.59 -6.27 -8.06
C ALA A 76 10.52 -5.19 -6.96
N VAL A 77 10.69 -3.91 -7.34
CA VAL A 77 10.56 -2.79 -6.40
C VAL A 77 9.12 -2.68 -5.90
N LEU A 78 8.11 -2.69 -6.78
CA LEU A 78 6.70 -2.57 -6.38
C LEU A 78 6.22 -3.73 -5.51
N LEU A 79 6.67 -4.95 -5.77
CA LEU A 79 6.27 -6.12 -4.99
C LEU A 79 7.01 -6.24 -3.65
N SER A 80 8.16 -5.59 -3.48
CA SER A 80 8.99 -5.76 -2.29
C SER A 80 8.36 -5.23 -1.01
N GLY A 81 7.61 -4.13 -1.05
CA GLY A 81 6.87 -3.61 0.10
C GLY A 81 5.81 -4.59 0.61
N PRO A 82 4.82 -4.99 -0.23
CA PRO A 82 3.86 -6.01 0.15
C PRO A 82 4.50 -7.33 0.58
N ALA A 83 5.58 -7.76 -0.08
CA ALA A 83 6.29 -9.01 0.26
C ALA A 83 6.89 -8.95 1.67
N VAL A 84 7.49 -7.83 2.08
CA VAL A 84 8.02 -7.65 3.45
C VAL A 84 6.89 -7.74 4.48
N ASN A 85 5.74 -7.14 4.23
CA ASN A 85 4.60 -7.22 5.13
C ASN A 85 4.04 -8.65 5.24
N LEU A 86 3.89 -9.35 4.12
CA LEU A 86 3.43 -10.75 4.13
C LEU A 86 4.45 -11.68 4.80
N LEU A 87 5.74 -11.44 4.60
CA LEU A 87 6.80 -12.19 5.29
C LEU A 87 6.76 -11.94 6.80
N MET A 88 6.58 -10.69 7.24
CA MET A 88 6.42 -10.33 8.65
C MET A 88 5.23 -11.06 9.27
N TYR A 89 4.07 -11.04 8.59
CA TYR A 89 2.91 -11.81 9.02
C TYR A 89 3.23 -13.30 9.21
N ALA A 90 3.87 -13.91 8.20
CA ALA A 90 4.24 -15.33 8.25
C ALA A 90 5.17 -15.63 9.43
N LEU A 91 6.24 -14.84 9.61
CA LEU A 91 7.21 -15.02 10.69
C LEU A 91 6.56 -14.90 12.08
N LEU A 92 5.68 -13.90 12.28
CA LEU A 92 4.97 -13.72 13.55
C LEU A 92 3.98 -14.86 13.80
N SER A 93 3.26 -15.30 12.78
CA SER A 93 2.31 -16.42 12.89
C SER A 93 3.00 -17.74 13.21
N PHE A 94 4.12 -18.04 12.57
CA PHE A 94 4.92 -19.25 12.83
C PHE A 94 5.58 -19.24 14.22
N SER A 95 5.91 -18.07 14.75
CA SER A 95 6.44 -17.95 16.11
C SER A 95 5.38 -18.03 17.22
N GLY A 96 4.12 -18.26 16.86
CA GLY A 96 2.98 -18.30 17.79
C GLY A 96 2.52 -16.92 18.27
N ASN A 97 3.06 -15.84 17.71
CA ASN A 97 2.72 -14.47 18.08
C ASN A 97 1.74 -13.84 17.06
N SER A 98 0.55 -14.42 16.96
CA SER A 98 -0.53 -13.96 16.07
C SER A 98 -1.29 -12.75 16.64
N GLY A 99 -0.57 -11.73 17.11
CA GLY A 99 -1.14 -10.51 17.67
C GLY A 99 -1.48 -9.46 16.58
N ARG A 100 -1.95 -8.28 17.04
CA ARG A 100 -2.33 -7.15 16.16
C ARG A 100 -1.28 -6.79 15.12
N LEU A 101 -0.01 -6.86 15.46
CA LEU A 101 1.08 -6.55 14.53
C LEU A 101 1.09 -7.51 13.32
N ALA A 102 0.81 -8.80 13.54
CA ALA A 102 0.68 -9.78 12.47
C ALA A 102 -0.52 -9.46 11.57
N GLU A 103 -1.68 -9.20 12.18
CA GLU A 103 -2.91 -8.86 11.45
C GLU A 103 -2.75 -7.57 10.63
N LEU A 104 -2.13 -6.52 11.21
CA LEU A 104 -1.83 -5.27 10.50
C LEU A 104 -0.87 -5.51 9.34
N SER A 105 0.14 -6.37 9.52
CA SER A 105 1.09 -6.71 8.46
C SER A 105 0.41 -7.44 7.31
N LEU A 106 -0.46 -8.42 7.60
CA LEU A 106 -1.26 -9.11 6.60
C LEU A 106 -2.18 -8.13 5.85
N ALA A 107 -2.93 -7.31 6.61
CA ALA A 107 -3.85 -6.34 6.05
C ALA A 107 -3.12 -5.33 5.15
N ALA A 108 -1.98 -4.79 5.58
CA ALA A 108 -1.19 -3.85 4.79
C ALA A 108 -0.62 -4.49 3.52
N GLY A 109 -0.10 -5.73 3.61
CA GLY A 109 0.41 -6.47 2.46
C GLY A 109 -0.68 -6.73 1.41
N LEU A 110 -1.84 -7.24 1.83
CA LEU A 110 -2.96 -7.51 0.93
C LEU A 110 -3.59 -6.23 0.36
N PHE A 111 -3.73 -5.19 1.20
CA PHE A 111 -4.28 -3.90 0.77
C PHE A 111 -3.43 -3.27 -0.34
N ASN A 112 -2.10 -3.27 -0.18
CA ASN A 112 -1.21 -2.72 -1.19
C ASN A 112 -1.15 -3.54 -2.49
N LEU A 113 -1.62 -4.79 -2.50
CA LEU A 113 -1.77 -5.60 -3.71
C LEU A 113 -3.08 -5.35 -4.48
N LEU A 114 -4.01 -4.55 -3.94
CA LEU A 114 -5.23 -4.21 -4.64
C LEU A 114 -4.94 -3.45 -5.95
N PRO A 115 -5.81 -3.59 -6.98
CA PRO A 115 -5.57 -3.06 -8.32
C PRO A 115 -5.82 -1.54 -8.46
N PHE A 116 -5.63 -0.75 -7.40
CA PHE A 116 -5.75 0.71 -7.45
C PHE A 116 -4.41 1.36 -7.80
N SER A 117 -4.37 2.27 -8.78
CA SER A 117 -3.14 2.91 -9.27
C SER A 117 -2.33 3.67 -8.20
N SER A 118 -2.94 3.97 -7.06
CA SER A 118 -2.27 4.58 -5.90
C SER A 118 -1.56 3.57 -5.00
N LEU A 119 -1.79 2.27 -5.20
CA LEU A 119 -1.23 1.15 -4.44
C LEU A 119 -0.23 0.38 -5.32
N ASP A 120 0.66 -0.41 -4.72
CA ASP A 120 1.72 -1.09 -5.45
C ASP A 120 1.22 -2.10 -6.47
N GLY A 121 0.18 -2.89 -6.12
CA GLY A 121 -0.45 -3.83 -7.02
C GLY A 121 -1.07 -3.16 -8.25
N GLY A 122 -1.75 -2.04 -8.05
CA GLY A 122 -2.31 -1.26 -9.15
C GLY A 122 -1.25 -0.58 -10.00
N ALA A 123 -0.20 -0.01 -9.38
CA ALA A 123 0.93 0.58 -10.08
C ALA A 123 1.68 -0.47 -10.93
N LEU A 124 1.83 -1.69 -10.39
CA LEU A 124 2.39 -2.82 -11.12
C LEU A 124 1.55 -3.20 -12.35
N LEU A 125 0.23 -3.31 -12.19
CA LEU A 125 -0.69 -3.63 -13.28
C LEU A 125 -0.69 -2.54 -14.35
N ASP A 126 -0.67 -1.26 -13.95
CA ASP A 126 -0.60 -0.13 -14.88
C ASP A 126 0.73 -0.15 -15.65
N MET A 127 1.86 -0.42 -14.97
CA MET A 127 3.18 -0.55 -15.60
C MET A 127 3.25 -1.73 -16.59
N LEU A 128 2.62 -2.87 -16.26
CA LEU A 128 2.58 -4.05 -17.15
C LEU A 128 1.64 -3.83 -18.36
N ALA A 129 0.63 -2.99 -18.23
CA ALA A 129 -0.28 -2.64 -19.32
C ALA A 129 0.36 -1.65 -20.31
N GLU A 130 1.23 -0.79 -19.83
CA GLU A 130 1.90 0.26 -20.60
C GLU A 130 2.73 -0.36 -21.75
N GLY A 131 2.52 0.13 -22.97
CA GLY A 131 3.20 -0.38 -24.16
C GLY A 131 2.70 -1.74 -24.69
N SER A 132 1.68 -2.34 -24.06
CA SER A 132 1.05 -3.55 -24.55
C SER A 132 0.20 -3.27 -25.80
N PRO A 133 0.14 -4.19 -26.80
CA PRO A 133 -0.78 -4.06 -27.94
C PRO A 133 -2.26 -3.92 -27.54
N HIS A 134 -2.62 -4.38 -26.34
CA HIS A 134 -3.97 -4.37 -25.80
C HIS A 134 -4.14 -3.39 -24.62
N GLU A 135 -3.26 -2.40 -24.50
CA GLU A 135 -3.24 -1.45 -23.38
C GLU A 135 -4.62 -0.85 -23.06
N ARG A 136 -5.34 -0.37 -24.09
CA ARG A 136 -6.68 0.22 -23.93
C ARG A 136 -7.69 -0.76 -23.33
N LEU A 137 -7.66 -2.02 -23.77
CA LEU A 137 -8.54 -3.07 -23.26
C LEU A 137 -8.20 -3.38 -21.79
N ILE A 138 -6.91 -3.58 -21.49
CA ILE A 138 -6.43 -3.87 -20.14
C ILE A 138 -6.82 -2.74 -19.21
N GLN A 139 -6.59 -1.48 -19.57
CA GLN A 139 -6.95 -0.32 -18.77
C GLN A 139 -8.48 -0.22 -18.54
N SER A 140 -9.29 -0.56 -19.56
CA SER A 140 -10.75 -0.59 -19.41
C SER A 140 -11.20 -1.67 -18.43
N VAL A 141 -10.63 -2.86 -18.50
CA VAL A 141 -10.90 -3.96 -17.57
C VAL A 141 -10.46 -3.59 -16.14
N LEU A 142 -9.26 -3.05 -15.97
CA LEU A 142 -8.78 -2.59 -14.67
C LEU A 142 -9.70 -1.52 -14.07
N LYS A 143 -10.17 -0.58 -14.88
CA LYS A 143 -11.13 0.46 -14.45
C LYS A 143 -12.45 -0.17 -13.98
N ALA A 144 -12.99 -1.13 -14.72
CA ALA A 144 -14.21 -1.85 -14.33
C ALA A 144 -14.03 -2.62 -13.02
N VAL A 145 -12.90 -3.32 -12.85
CA VAL A 145 -12.54 -4.04 -11.61
C VAL A 145 -12.44 -3.07 -10.43
N ARG A 146 -11.75 -1.93 -10.58
CA ARG A 146 -11.63 -0.88 -9.55
C ARG A 146 -13.01 -0.36 -9.12
N ILE A 147 -13.89 -0.07 -10.09
CA ILE A 147 -15.27 0.36 -9.79
C ILE A 147 -16.04 -0.75 -9.07
N GLY A 148 -15.95 -2.00 -9.52
CA GLY A 148 -16.60 -3.14 -8.88
C GLY A 148 -16.19 -3.31 -7.42
N ILE A 149 -14.89 -3.23 -7.12
CA ILE A 149 -14.37 -3.31 -5.74
C ILE A 149 -14.93 -2.16 -4.88
N ILE A 150 -14.95 -0.92 -5.40
CA ILE A 150 -15.50 0.23 -4.67
C ILE A 150 -16.99 0.02 -4.37
N LEU A 151 -17.78 -0.47 -5.33
CA LEU A 151 -19.20 -0.72 -5.14
C LEU A 151 -19.45 -1.82 -4.09
N ILE A 152 -18.66 -2.91 -4.11
CA ILE A 152 -18.76 -3.99 -3.11
C ILE A 152 -18.45 -3.44 -1.72
N LEU A 153 -17.37 -2.67 -1.57
CA LEU A 153 -16.98 -2.06 -0.29
C LEU A 153 -18.04 -1.07 0.20
N ALA A 154 -18.62 -0.27 -0.69
CA ALA A 154 -19.70 0.67 -0.36
C ALA A 154 -20.95 -0.06 0.11
N CYS A 155 -21.37 -1.12 -0.59
CA CYS A 155 -22.52 -1.96 -0.18
C CYS A 155 -22.27 -2.60 1.20
N PHE A 156 -21.07 -3.11 1.43
CA PHE A 156 -20.71 -3.70 2.72
C PHE A 156 -20.76 -2.66 3.85
N ALA A 157 -20.19 -1.46 3.62
CA ALA A 157 -20.22 -0.37 4.60
C ALA A 157 -21.65 0.06 4.95
N VAL A 158 -22.53 0.20 3.95
CA VAL A 158 -23.95 0.52 4.15
C VAL A 158 -24.65 -0.56 4.98
N ARG A 159 -24.43 -1.84 4.67
CA ARG A 159 -25.00 -2.94 5.46
C ARG A 159 -24.55 -2.91 6.91
N CYS A 160 -23.24 -2.71 7.16
CA CYS A 160 -22.72 -2.61 8.52
C CYS A 160 -23.35 -1.42 9.27
N ALA A 161 -23.48 -0.25 8.61
CA ALA A 161 -24.10 0.92 9.21
C ALA A 161 -25.61 0.67 9.54
N CYS A 162 -26.35 0.03 8.64
CA CYS A 162 -27.76 -0.33 8.91
C CYS A 162 -27.90 -1.28 10.09
N ILE A 163 -27.02 -2.29 10.21
CA ILE A 163 -27.05 -3.22 11.33
C ILE A 163 -26.75 -2.48 12.65
N SER A 164 -25.77 -1.57 12.67
CA SER A 164 -25.41 -0.79 13.86
C SER A 164 -26.49 0.21 14.30
N LEU A 165 -27.42 0.59 13.42
CA LEU A 165 -28.54 1.48 13.72
C LEU A 165 -29.78 0.72 14.20
N CYS A 166 -29.84 -0.62 14.03
CA CYS A 166 -30.95 -1.47 14.44
C CYS A 166 -30.72 -2.17 15.78
N VAL A 167 -29.55 -1.98 16.41
CA VAL A 167 -29.16 -2.48 17.74
C VAL A 167 -29.06 -1.32 18.72
#